data_293a6307dbaf1be6ec4b9a82d2a0663c
#
_entry.id   293a6307dbaf1be6ec4b9a82d2a0663c
#
_cell.length_a   1.000
_cell.length_b   1.000
_cell.length_c   1.000
_cell.angle_alpha   90.00
_cell.angle_beta   90.00
_cell.angle_gamma   90.00
#
_symmetry.space_group_name_H-M   'P 1'
#
loop_
_entity.id
_entity.type
_entity.pdbx_description
1 polymer ?
#
loop_
_entity_poly.entity_id
_entity_poly.type
_entity_poly.pdbx_seq_one_letter_code
_entity_poly.pdbx_strand_id
1 'polypeptide(L)'
;MSEVSTFRLYTLRAMYVFTVVGLAIEKLPALLHPATLSPGDSVVLSVLGATALLAVLGIRYPLKMLPLLFFEFVWKSIWILTFGLPLLLSGGLDPNVSFGGTETLIACLVGVVLVPLVMPWGYVLKHYLKVPGARWGKQEETSGPLPSDKPKIVTEDRDLIKVRNSR
;
A
#
# COMPACT_ATOMS: atom_id res chain seq x y z
N MET A 1 8.01 -1.57 -19.66
CA MET A 1 8.71 -0.28 -19.44
C MET A 1 8.31 0.22 -18.08
N SER A 2 9.25 0.43 -17.16
CA SER A 2 8.97 0.89 -15.80
C SER A 2 8.47 2.34 -15.87
N GLU A 3 7.18 2.54 -15.65
CA GLU A 3 6.56 3.88 -15.66
C GLU A 3 7.03 4.77 -14.49
N VAL A 4 7.77 4.20 -13.55
CA VAL A 4 8.30 4.91 -12.38
C VAL A 4 9.82 4.78 -12.38
N SER A 5 10.51 5.92 -12.29
CA SER A 5 11.96 5.97 -12.18
C SER A 5 12.46 5.19 -10.96
N THR A 6 13.60 4.53 -11.11
CA THR A 6 14.29 3.80 -10.02
C THR A 6 14.52 4.72 -8.81
N PHE A 7 14.90 5.96 -9.05
CA PHE A 7 15.06 6.97 -7.99
C PHE A 7 13.77 7.13 -7.16
N ARG A 8 12.61 7.26 -7.81
CA ARG A 8 11.32 7.38 -7.10
C ARG A 8 10.96 6.13 -6.29
N LEU A 9 11.32 4.93 -6.78
CA LEU A 9 11.13 3.71 -6.01
C LEU A 9 11.97 3.68 -4.73
N TYR A 10 13.22 4.13 -4.81
CA TYR A 10 14.08 4.24 -3.62
C TYR A 10 13.57 5.30 -2.65
N THR A 11 13.10 6.44 -3.15
CA THR A 11 12.50 7.49 -2.32
C THR A 11 11.24 7.00 -1.60
N LEU A 12 10.38 6.23 -2.27
CA LEU A 12 9.23 5.58 -1.64
C LEU A 12 9.65 4.60 -0.55
N ARG A 13 10.66 3.75 -0.81
CA ARG A 13 11.18 2.83 0.21
C ARG A 13 11.74 3.58 1.41
N ALA A 14 12.50 4.65 1.17
CA ALA A 14 13.01 5.50 2.24
C ALA A 14 11.87 6.12 3.08
N MET A 15 10.78 6.53 2.44
CA MET A 15 9.59 7.03 3.15
C MET A 15 8.94 5.96 4.03
N TYR A 16 8.81 4.71 3.54
CA TYR A 16 8.30 3.62 4.38
C TYR A 16 9.22 3.29 5.55
N VAL A 17 10.54 3.27 5.33
CA VAL A 17 11.53 3.10 6.41
C VAL A 17 11.40 4.23 7.43
N PHE A 18 11.29 5.47 6.97
CA PHE A 18 11.07 6.63 7.83
C PHE A 18 9.80 6.48 8.69
N THR A 19 8.69 6.04 8.07
CA THR A 19 7.44 5.79 8.79
C THR A 19 7.61 4.69 9.85
N VAL A 20 8.24 3.56 9.51
CA VAL A 20 8.47 2.45 10.45
C VAL A 20 9.34 2.90 11.62
N VAL A 21 10.48 3.52 11.33
CA VAL A 21 11.44 3.94 12.35
C VAL A 21 10.84 5.04 13.24
N GLY A 22 10.18 6.04 12.62
CA GLY A 22 9.54 7.13 13.37
C GLY A 22 8.45 6.62 14.32
N LEU A 23 7.56 5.76 13.85
CA LEU A 23 6.52 5.17 14.70
C LEU A 23 7.09 4.21 15.75
N ALA A 24 8.15 3.47 15.43
CA ALA A 24 8.79 2.59 16.40
C ALA A 24 9.43 3.39 17.54
N ILE A 25 10.21 4.42 17.24
CA ILE A 25 10.87 5.25 18.26
C ILE A 25 9.82 5.95 19.13
N GLU A 26 8.79 6.52 18.54
CA GLU A 26 7.82 7.33 19.23
C GLU A 26 6.79 6.50 20.02
N LYS A 27 6.35 5.36 19.47
CA LYS A 27 5.20 4.62 20.01
C LYS A 27 5.55 3.28 20.67
N LEU A 28 6.73 2.71 20.41
CA LEU A 28 7.12 1.43 21.00
C LEU A 28 7.20 1.47 22.54
N PRO A 29 7.72 2.55 23.18
CA PRO A 29 7.73 2.62 24.64
C PRO A 29 6.32 2.54 25.25
N ALA A 30 5.34 3.23 24.65
CA ALA A 30 3.96 3.17 25.10
C ALA A 30 3.32 1.79 24.87
N LEU A 31 3.69 1.10 23.78
CA LEU A 31 3.19 -0.25 23.49
C LEU A 31 3.70 -1.29 24.51
N LEU A 32 4.87 -1.08 25.10
CA LEU A 32 5.44 -1.95 26.12
C LEU A 32 4.80 -1.74 27.51
N HIS A 33 4.08 -0.64 27.73
CA HIS A 33 3.44 -0.30 28.98
C HIS A 33 1.92 -0.06 28.82
N PRO A 34 1.14 -1.06 28.34
CA PRO A 34 -0.26 -0.87 27.97
C PRO A 34 -1.18 -0.50 29.15
N ALA A 35 -0.79 -0.84 30.40
CA ALA A 35 -1.58 -0.56 31.58
C ALA A 35 -1.67 0.94 31.94
N THR A 36 -0.82 1.78 31.37
CA THR A 36 -0.79 3.23 31.59
C THR A 36 -1.62 4.03 30.58
N LEU A 37 -2.17 3.36 29.57
CA LEU A 37 -2.87 4.00 28.46
C LEU A 37 -4.36 4.19 28.78
N SER A 38 -4.91 5.33 28.35
CA SER A 38 -6.36 5.48 28.31
C SER A 38 -6.98 4.58 27.22
N PRO A 39 -8.26 4.22 27.30
CA PRO A 39 -8.92 3.45 26.23
C PRO A 39 -8.81 4.10 24.85
N GLY A 40 -8.89 5.44 24.78
CA GLY A 40 -8.73 6.18 23.53
C GLY A 40 -7.31 6.09 22.97
N ASP A 41 -6.30 6.29 23.81
CA ASP A 41 -4.89 6.21 23.41
C ASP A 41 -4.50 4.79 22.94
N SER A 42 -5.09 3.76 23.57
CA SER A 42 -4.86 2.37 23.18
C SER A 42 -5.32 2.09 21.76
N VAL A 43 -6.46 2.65 21.32
CA VAL A 43 -6.95 2.54 19.95
C VAL A 43 -6.01 3.26 18.97
N VAL A 44 -5.62 4.49 19.29
CA VAL A 44 -4.67 5.26 18.46
C VAL A 44 -3.36 4.50 18.31
N LEU A 45 -2.81 3.99 19.40
CA LEU A 45 -1.57 3.23 19.39
C LEU A 45 -1.68 1.95 18.56
N SER A 46 -2.81 1.25 18.63
CA SER A 46 -3.06 0.05 17.85
C SER A 46 -3.12 0.35 16.35
N VAL A 47 -3.78 1.44 15.94
CA VAL A 47 -3.85 1.89 14.55
C VAL A 47 -2.47 2.28 14.03
N LEU A 48 -1.69 3.03 14.81
CA LEU A 48 -0.33 3.41 14.43
C LEU A 48 0.60 2.21 14.36
N GLY A 49 0.46 1.24 15.27
CA GLY A 49 1.19 -0.04 15.23
C GLY A 49 0.87 -0.85 13.97
N ALA A 50 -0.40 -0.97 13.61
CA ALA A 50 -0.83 -1.61 12.38
C ALA A 50 -0.27 -0.89 11.15
N THR A 51 -0.26 0.44 11.16
CA THR A 51 0.34 1.26 10.08
C THR A 51 1.84 0.97 9.95
N ALA A 52 2.58 0.89 11.05
CA ALA A 52 3.99 0.54 11.04
C ALA A 52 4.24 -0.84 10.44
N LEU A 53 3.46 -1.85 10.82
CA LEU A 53 3.54 -3.21 10.25
C LEU A 53 3.27 -3.23 8.74
N LEU A 54 2.25 -2.51 8.28
CA LEU A 54 1.95 -2.39 6.85
C LEU A 54 3.04 -1.60 6.11
N ALA A 55 3.66 -0.62 6.75
CA ALA A 55 4.77 0.13 6.16
C ALA A 55 6.01 -0.76 5.93
N VAL A 56 6.26 -1.77 6.77
CA VAL A 56 7.29 -2.79 6.50
C VAL A 56 7.02 -3.50 5.17
N LEU A 57 5.76 -3.83 4.88
CA LEU A 57 5.38 -4.38 3.58
C LEU A 57 5.64 -3.38 2.44
N GLY A 58 5.46 -2.08 2.71
CA GLY A 58 5.72 -1.00 1.76
C GLY A 58 7.19 -0.91 1.34
N ILE A 59 8.14 -1.27 2.21
CA ILE A 59 9.56 -1.33 1.87
C ILE A 59 9.80 -2.35 0.74
N ARG A 60 9.10 -3.48 0.78
CA ARG A 60 9.21 -4.54 -0.24
C ARG A 60 8.37 -4.25 -1.49
N TYR A 61 7.15 -3.72 -1.31
CA TYR A 61 6.19 -3.49 -2.39
C TYR A 61 5.72 -2.02 -2.45
N PRO A 62 6.62 -1.06 -2.74
CA PRO A 62 6.35 0.37 -2.55
C PRO A 62 5.15 0.88 -3.35
N LEU A 63 4.96 0.43 -4.59
CA LEU A 63 3.85 0.89 -5.44
C LEU A 63 2.50 0.26 -5.05
N LYS A 64 2.50 -0.98 -4.53
CA LYS A 64 1.26 -1.65 -4.10
C LYS A 64 0.73 -1.08 -2.78
N MET A 65 1.62 -0.54 -1.96
CA MET A 65 1.29 0.03 -0.64
C MET A 65 1.06 1.55 -0.66
N LEU A 66 0.99 2.17 -1.85
CA LEU A 66 0.64 3.60 -1.98
C LEU A 66 -0.64 4.01 -1.23
N PRO A 67 -1.72 3.20 -1.17
CA PRO A 67 -2.89 3.52 -0.37
C PRO A 67 -2.58 3.79 1.11
N LEU A 68 -1.55 3.14 1.67
CA LEU A 68 -1.11 3.40 3.04
C LEU A 68 -0.55 4.81 3.22
N LEU A 69 0.24 5.30 2.25
CA LEU A 69 0.74 6.69 2.29
C LEU A 69 -0.38 7.71 2.10
N PHE A 70 -1.42 7.38 1.31
CA PHE A 70 -2.61 8.20 1.23
C PHE A 70 -3.37 8.26 2.56
N PHE A 71 -3.53 7.12 3.21
CA PHE A 71 -4.14 7.07 4.54
C PHE A 71 -3.35 7.94 5.53
N GLU A 72 -2.02 7.79 5.55
CA GLU A 72 -1.12 8.61 6.38
C GLU A 72 -1.27 10.12 6.11
N PHE A 73 -1.38 10.51 4.86
CA PHE A 73 -1.57 11.89 4.46
C PHE A 73 -2.94 12.43 4.91
N VAL A 74 -4.01 11.68 4.65
CA VAL A 74 -5.39 12.12 4.90
C VAL A 74 -5.66 12.29 6.39
N TRP A 75 -5.34 11.27 7.22
CA TRP A 75 -5.64 11.37 8.64
C TRP A 75 -4.81 12.46 9.33
N LYS A 76 -3.55 12.65 8.95
CA LYS A 76 -2.70 13.74 9.46
C LYS A 76 -3.24 15.11 9.05
N SER A 77 -3.70 15.25 7.82
CA SER A 77 -4.32 16.48 7.34
C SER A 77 -5.60 16.82 8.10
N ILE A 78 -6.47 15.81 8.32
CA ILE A 78 -7.68 15.97 9.12
C ILE A 78 -7.31 16.43 10.53
N TRP A 79 -6.37 15.73 11.18
CA TRP A 79 -5.97 16.04 12.54
C TRP A 79 -5.38 17.46 12.66
N ILE A 80 -4.51 17.87 11.75
CA ILE A 80 -3.94 19.22 11.73
C ILE A 80 -5.04 20.28 11.63
N LEU A 81 -5.97 20.11 10.68
CA LEU A 81 -7.01 21.12 10.41
C LEU A 81 -8.05 21.20 11.53
N THR A 82 -8.43 20.07 12.12
CA THR A 82 -9.51 20.02 13.10
C THR A 82 -9.05 20.21 14.55
N PHE A 83 -7.84 19.80 14.88
CA PHE A 83 -7.31 19.82 16.24
C PHE A 83 -5.99 20.56 16.38
N GLY A 84 -4.98 20.22 15.56
CA GLY A 84 -3.62 20.73 15.71
C GLY A 84 -3.54 22.24 15.52
N LEU A 85 -4.16 22.78 14.47
CA LEU A 85 -4.14 24.22 14.20
C LEU A 85 -4.93 25.03 15.22
N PRO A 86 -6.17 24.66 15.59
CA PRO A 86 -6.88 25.33 16.67
C PRO A 86 -6.14 25.32 18.01
N LEU A 87 -5.54 24.20 18.39
CA LEU A 87 -4.73 24.10 19.62
C LEU A 87 -3.50 24.99 19.57
N LEU A 88 -2.83 25.05 18.43
CA LEU A 88 -1.67 25.95 18.23
C LEU A 88 -2.08 27.41 18.38
N LEU A 89 -3.19 27.82 17.79
CA LEU A 89 -3.68 29.22 17.82
C LEU A 89 -4.19 29.62 19.21
N SER A 90 -4.72 28.69 19.99
CA SER A 90 -5.19 28.94 21.37
C SER A 90 -4.07 28.87 22.42
N GLY A 91 -2.85 28.49 22.03
CA GLY A 91 -1.74 28.27 22.97
C GLY A 91 -1.93 27.03 23.85
N GLY A 92 -2.85 26.12 23.47
CA GLY A 92 -3.20 24.93 24.25
C GLY A 92 -2.34 23.69 23.98
N LEU A 93 -1.25 23.81 23.20
CA LEU A 93 -0.33 22.71 22.96
C LEU A 93 0.56 22.46 24.19
N ASP A 94 0.38 21.32 24.81
CA ASP A 94 1.24 20.89 25.93
C ASP A 94 2.34 19.96 25.42
N PRO A 95 3.62 20.28 25.63
CA PRO A 95 4.73 19.42 25.22
C PRO A 95 4.80 18.10 26.02
N ASN A 96 4.13 18.00 27.18
CA ASN A 96 4.16 16.81 28.02
C ASN A 96 3.06 15.78 27.69
N VAL A 97 2.18 16.08 26.73
CA VAL A 97 1.12 15.16 26.31
C VAL A 97 1.63 14.23 25.20
N SER A 98 1.61 12.92 25.45
CA SER A 98 2.11 11.89 24.53
C SER A 98 1.28 11.74 23.25
N PHE A 99 -0.02 12.10 23.31
CA PHE A 99 -0.91 12.05 22.15
C PHE A 99 -1.64 13.40 22.02
N GLY A 100 -1.47 14.04 20.87
CA GLY A 100 -2.10 15.33 20.58
C GLY A 100 -1.32 16.57 21.04
N GLY A 101 -0.10 16.41 21.56
CA GLY A 101 0.78 17.51 21.94
C GLY A 101 1.64 18.05 20.78
N THR A 102 2.64 18.85 21.13
CA THR A 102 3.54 19.50 20.17
C THR A 102 4.28 18.51 19.28
N GLU A 103 4.72 17.37 19.82
CA GLU A 103 5.42 16.33 19.05
C GLU A 103 4.51 15.72 17.96
N THR A 104 3.25 15.45 18.31
CA THR A 104 2.27 14.96 17.33
C THR A 104 2.04 15.97 16.21
N LEU A 105 1.97 17.27 16.52
CA LEU A 105 1.82 18.32 15.51
C LEU A 105 3.01 18.33 14.56
N ILE A 106 4.23 18.28 15.08
CA ILE A 106 5.45 18.25 14.25
C ILE A 106 5.47 17.00 13.38
N ALA A 107 5.21 15.82 13.93
CA ALA A 107 5.18 14.57 13.19
C ALA A 107 4.12 14.58 12.07
N CYS A 108 2.94 15.16 12.34
CA CYS A 108 1.88 15.31 11.34
C CYS A 108 2.26 16.31 10.24
N LEU A 109 2.84 17.45 10.58
CA LEU A 109 3.30 18.45 9.60
C LEU A 109 4.37 17.88 8.67
N VAL A 110 5.37 17.22 9.25
CA VAL A 110 6.42 16.53 8.46
C VAL A 110 5.81 15.53 7.51
N GLY A 111 4.89 14.68 7.97
CA GLY A 111 4.21 13.67 7.15
C GLY A 111 3.39 14.30 6.01
N VAL A 112 2.63 15.34 6.28
CA VAL A 112 1.80 16.02 5.28
C VAL A 112 2.63 16.70 4.19
N VAL A 113 3.83 17.15 4.50
CA VAL A 113 4.76 17.72 3.51
C VAL A 113 5.51 16.64 2.74
N LEU A 114 6.04 15.63 3.43
CA LEU A 114 6.87 14.61 2.80
C LEU A 114 6.09 13.68 1.88
N VAL A 115 4.88 13.25 2.26
CA VAL A 115 4.11 12.30 1.46
C VAL A 115 3.84 12.82 0.05
N PRO A 116 3.30 14.05 -0.17
CA PRO A 116 3.09 14.59 -1.51
C PRO A 116 4.37 14.76 -2.33
N LEU A 117 5.50 15.08 -1.69
CA LEU A 117 6.79 15.23 -2.37
C LEU A 117 7.34 13.90 -2.90
N VAL A 118 7.15 12.84 -2.14
CA VAL A 118 7.63 11.49 -2.49
C VAL A 118 6.69 10.78 -3.47
N MET A 119 5.41 11.16 -3.46
CA MET A 119 4.36 10.52 -4.24
C MET A 119 4.61 10.56 -5.75
N PRO A 120 4.60 9.42 -6.45
CA PRO A 120 4.71 9.39 -7.91
C PRO A 120 3.36 9.75 -8.55
N TRP A 121 3.00 11.03 -8.57
CA TRP A 121 1.70 11.52 -9.01
C TRP A 121 1.29 11.03 -10.41
N GLY A 122 2.23 10.92 -11.35
CA GLY A 122 1.95 10.39 -12.69
C GLY A 122 1.46 8.93 -12.66
N TYR A 123 2.05 8.11 -11.80
CA TYR A 123 1.61 6.72 -11.58
C TYR A 123 0.25 6.68 -10.88
N VAL A 124 0.09 7.48 -9.83
CA VAL A 124 -1.17 7.57 -9.06
C VAL A 124 -2.34 7.97 -9.94
N LEU A 125 -2.20 9.06 -10.70
CA LEU A 125 -3.25 9.53 -11.60
C LEU A 125 -3.64 8.48 -12.64
N LYS A 126 -2.65 7.76 -13.18
CA LYS A 126 -2.87 6.76 -14.22
C LYS A 126 -3.53 5.49 -13.68
N HIS A 127 -3.09 4.99 -12.52
CA HIS A 127 -3.49 3.69 -11.99
C HIS A 127 -4.65 3.75 -10.98
N TYR A 128 -4.91 4.90 -10.36
CA TYR A 128 -5.96 5.03 -9.36
C TYR A 128 -7.14 5.89 -9.84
N LEU A 129 -6.90 6.93 -10.67
CA LEU A 129 -7.96 7.84 -11.11
C LEU A 129 -8.45 7.57 -12.53
N LYS A 130 -7.57 7.10 -13.44
CA LYS A 130 -7.94 6.87 -14.85
C LYS A 130 -8.34 5.43 -15.15
N VAL A 131 -8.09 4.49 -14.25
CA VAL A 131 -8.53 3.11 -14.43
C VAL A 131 -10.03 3.03 -14.10
N PRO A 132 -10.87 2.49 -15.00
CA PRO A 132 -12.25 2.23 -14.67
C PRO A 132 -12.35 1.29 -13.48
N GLY A 133 -13.23 1.61 -12.53
CA GLY A 133 -13.48 0.76 -11.37
C GLY A 133 -13.89 -0.66 -11.76
N ALA A 134 -13.69 -1.62 -10.86
CA ALA A 134 -14.12 -2.98 -11.07
C ALA A 134 -15.61 -3.01 -11.43
N ARG A 135 -15.96 -3.64 -12.56
CA ARG A 135 -17.35 -3.81 -12.96
C ARG A 135 -18.06 -4.73 -11.97
N TRP A 136 -19.18 -4.28 -11.45
CA TRP A 136 -20.08 -5.10 -10.66
C TRP A 136 -20.83 -6.06 -11.61
N GLY A 137 -20.55 -7.35 -11.54
CA GLY A 137 -21.23 -8.38 -12.29
C GLY A 137 -20.39 -9.02 -13.40
N LYS A 138 -20.38 -10.36 -13.38
CA LYS A 138 -19.72 -11.33 -14.27
C LYS A 138 -18.21 -11.10 -14.46
N GLN A 139 -17.42 -11.82 -13.67
CA GLN A 139 -16.16 -12.32 -14.18
C GLN A 139 -16.49 -13.14 -15.44
N GLU A 140 -16.19 -12.62 -16.61
CA GLU A 140 -15.96 -13.50 -17.74
C GLU A 140 -14.77 -14.37 -17.32
N GLU A 141 -15.06 -15.61 -16.96
CA GLU A 141 -14.08 -16.67 -16.97
C GLU A 141 -13.40 -16.59 -18.33
N THR A 142 -12.17 -16.11 -18.32
CA THR A 142 -11.22 -16.34 -19.40
C THR A 142 -10.84 -17.82 -19.32
N SER A 143 -11.83 -18.70 -19.51
CA SER A 143 -11.61 -20.05 -20.03
C SER A 143 -11.24 -19.88 -21.50
N GLY A 144 -9.98 -19.42 -21.72
CA GLY A 144 -9.33 -19.68 -22.98
C GLY A 144 -9.45 -21.19 -23.23
N PRO A 145 -9.82 -21.62 -24.45
CA PRO A 145 -9.89 -23.03 -24.74
C PRO A 145 -8.53 -23.62 -24.40
N LEU A 146 -8.53 -24.61 -23.50
CA LEU A 146 -7.38 -25.50 -23.31
C LEU A 146 -6.91 -25.92 -24.71
N PRO A 147 -5.59 -25.85 -25.01
CA PRO A 147 -5.09 -26.44 -26.22
C PRO A 147 -5.57 -27.89 -26.24
N SER A 148 -6.48 -28.18 -27.14
CA SER A 148 -6.92 -29.53 -27.40
C SER A 148 -5.69 -30.28 -27.93
N ASP A 149 -5.01 -30.91 -27.02
CA ASP A 149 -4.01 -31.91 -27.32
C ASP A 149 -4.78 -33.17 -27.80
N LYS A 150 -5.32 -33.05 -29.01
CA LYS A 150 -5.76 -34.23 -29.73
C LYS A 150 -4.51 -34.89 -30.26
N PRO A 151 -4.19 -36.12 -29.79
CA PRO A 151 -3.13 -36.89 -30.41
C PRO A 151 -3.48 -37.04 -31.89
N LYS A 152 -2.62 -36.54 -32.76
CA LYS A 152 -2.67 -36.86 -34.20
C LYS A 152 -2.50 -38.36 -34.31
N ILE A 153 -3.63 -39.05 -34.43
CA ILE A 153 -3.61 -40.45 -34.87
C ILE A 153 -3.04 -40.41 -36.30
N VAL A 154 -1.77 -40.76 -36.36
CA VAL A 154 -1.08 -41.00 -37.64
C VAL A 154 -1.78 -42.17 -38.29
N THR A 155 -2.63 -41.89 -39.25
CA THR A 155 -3.24 -42.89 -40.13
C THR A 155 -2.24 -43.29 -41.21
N GLU A 156 -1.15 -43.91 -40.75
CA GLU A 156 -0.07 -44.41 -41.65
C GLU A 156 -0.27 -45.90 -41.97
N ASP A 157 -1.37 -46.52 -41.61
CA ASP A 157 -1.53 -47.97 -41.79
C ASP A 157 -2.56 -48.35 -42.88
N ARG A 158 -3.05 -47.38 -43.66
CA ARG A 158 -3.98 -47.67 -44.74
C ARG A 158 -3.34 -47.92 -46.11
N ASP A 159 -2.11 -47.48 -46.33
CA ASP A 159 -1.45 -47.60 -47.65
C ASP A 159 -0.63 -48.89 -47.78
N LEU A 160 -0.33 -49.57 -46.69
CA LEU A 160 0.43 -50.83 -46.72
C LEU A 160 -0.43 -52.06 -47.06
N ILE A 161 -1.77 -51.95 -46.90
CA ILE A 161 -2.70 -53.07 -47.21
C ILE A 161 -3.04 -53.10 -48.68
N LYS A 162 -2.93 -52.01 -49.45
CA LYS A 162 -3.28 -51.95 -50.85
C LYS A 162 -2.22 -52.52 -51.78
N VAL A 163 -0.98 -52.61 -51.35
CA VAL A 163 0.16 -53.15 -52.17
C VAL A 163 0.25 -54.67 -52.08
N ARG A 164 -0.37 -55.30 -51.07
CA ARG A 164 -0.28 -56.76 -50.84
C ARG A 164 -1.32 -57.59 -51.60
N ASN A 165 -2.37 -56.96 -52.18
CA ASN A 165 -3.45 -57.65 -52.91
C ASN A 165 -3.34 -57.57 -54.43
N SER A 166 -2.19 -57.13 -55.01
CA SER A 166 -1.98 -57.02 -56.43
C SER A 166 -0.79 -57.84 -56.96
N ARG A 167 -0.55 -58.98 -56.31
CA ARG A 167 0.34 -60.01 -56.93
C ARG A 167 -0.33 -61.39 -56.84
#